data_481ce048f1f47edefa089f76090df9a8
#
_entry.id   481ce048f1f47edefa089f76090df9a8
#
_cell.length_a   1.000
_cell.length_b   1.000
_cell.length_c   1.000
_cell.angle_alpha   90.00
_cell.angle_beta   90.00
_cell.angle_gamma   90.00
#
_symmetry.space_group_name_H-M   'P 1'
#
loop_
_entity.id
_entity.type
_entity.pdbx_description
1 polymer ?
#
loop_
_entity_poly.entity_id
_entity_poly.type
_entity_poly.pdbx_seq_one_letter_code
_entity_poly.pdbx_strand_id
1 'polypeptide(L)'
;MKVLITGSSGLIGSEAVGYYDREGHQVFGVDNNMRREFFGPQGDTRWNLERLRQTTKKFTHCELDIRDRQKLLDLFKQERFDLIIHCAAQPSHDKAKEIPFTDFEVNATGTVNLLEATRQMSPEAVFIFMSTNKVYGDAPNEVPLKELPTRWDYSRPEDFNGIREDCRIDRTMHSVFGASKTAADVMAQEYGRYFGMKVGIFRGGCLTGENHSGVQLHGFLSYLFKVAVAGETYNIFGYKGKQVRDQIHSSDVLAAFVEFTRNPRPGDVYNLGGGRENSASILECIQKIEALLGKKVQTTYVDKARAGDHICYISDLTKFKSHYPNWKIRCSLEQILEKMLQGQSRGQPEHASVPTP
;
A
#
# COMPACT_ATOMS: atom_id res chain seq x y z
N MET A 1 -24.04 0.68 -6.92
CA MET A 1 -23.16 -0.52 -7.01
C MET A 1 -23.06 -1.19 -5.65
N LYS A 2 -22.83 -2.51 -5.65
CA LYS A 2 -22.32 -3.24 -4.49
C LYS A 2 -20.81 -3.37 -4.60
N VAL A 3 -20.09 -2.90 -3.61
CA VAL A 3 -18.61 -2.84 -3.60
C VAL A 3 -18.07 -3.73 -2.50
N LEU A 4 -17.20 -4.67 -2.85
CA LEU A 4 -16.45 -5.47 -1.88
C LEU A 4 -15.05 -4.88 -1.69
N ILE A 5 -14.65 -4.64 -0.45
CA ILE A 5 -13.32 -4.11 -0.11
C ILE A 5 -12.68 -5.04 0.91
N THR A 6 -11.58 -5.69 0.57
CA THR A 6 -10.82 -6.50 1.52
C THR A 6 -9.67 -5.69 2.12
N GLY A 7 -9.32 -5.96 3.37
CA GLY A 7 -8.44 -5.08 4.14
C GLY A 7 -9.12 -3.73 4.45
N SER A 8 -10.44 -3.79 4.66
CA SER A 8 -11.32 -2.62 4.75
C SER A 8 -11.01 -1.69 5.91
N SER A 9 -10.37 -2.17 6.95
CA SER A 9 -9.94 -1.36 8.11
C SER A 9 -8.50 -0.82 7.97
N GLY A 10 -7.77 -1.23 6.92
CA GLY A 10 -6.44 -0.73 6.59
C GLY A 10 -6.46 0.65 5.92
N LEU A 11 -5.27 1.19 5.61
CA LEU A 11 -5.09 2.52 5.01
C LEU A 11 -5.93 2.73 3.74
N ILE A 12 -5.70 1.91 2.72
CA ILE A 12 -6.35 2.08 1.40
C ILE A 12 -7.79 1.58 1.45
N GLY A 13 -8.03 0.45 2.14
CA GLY A 13 -9.39 -0.11 2.27
C GLY A 13 -10.34 0.86 2.95
N SER A 14 -9.93 1.51 4.05
CA SER A 14 -10.80 2.45 4.76
C SER A 14 -11.07 3.74 3.99
N GLU A 15 -10.11 4.21 3.21
CA GLU A 15 -10.31 5.33 2.28
C GLU A 15 -11.37 4.97 1.22
N ALA A 16 -11.26 3.76 0.66
CA ALA A 16 -12.24 3.27 -0.31
C ALA A 16 -13.63 3.08 0.31
N VAL A 17 -13.74 2.50 1.51
CA VAL A 17 -15.01 2.39 2.24
C VAL A 17 -15.67 3.75 2.39
N GLY A 18 -14.95 4.75 2.92
CA GLY A 18 -15.50 6.08 3.13
C GLY A 18 -15.93 6.78 1.84
N TYR A 19 -15.19 6.60 0.76
CA TYR A 19 -15.53 7.17 -0.54
C TYR A 19 -16.81 6.55 -1.12
N TYR A 20 -16.85 5.22 -1.29
CA TYR A 20 -17.99 4.57 -1.93
C TYR A 20 -19.28 4.66 -1.09
N ASP A 21 -19.17 4.73 0.24
CA ASP A 21 -20.32 5.02 1.10
C ASP A 21 -20.87 6.44 0.86
N ARG A 22 -20.01 7.45 0.79
CA ARG A 22 -20.41 8.84 0.48
C ARG A 22 -21.06 8.98 -0.89
N GLU A 23 -20.57 8.23 -1.89
CA GLU A 23 -21.18 8.15 -3.23
C GLU A 23 -22.49 7.37 -3.24
N GLY A 24 -22.96 6.88 -2.10
CA GLY A 24 -24.24 6.21 -1.93
C GLY A 24 -24.27 4.73 -2.31
N HIS A 25 -23.11 4.09 -2.46
CA HIS A 25 -23.00 2.67 -2.79
C HIS A 25 -23.16 1.79 -1.55
N GLN A 26 -23.57 0.52 -1.74
CA GLN A 26 -23.52 -0.50 -0.70
C GLN A 26 -22.09 -1.03 -0.61
N VAL A 27 -21.47 -0.92 0.56
CA VAL A 27 -20.07 -1.30 0.78
C VAL A 27 -19.99 -2.47 1.76
N PHE A 28 -19.36 -3.55 1.32
CA PHE A 28 -19.05 -4.72 2.14
C PHE A 28 -17.54 -4.73 2.38
N GLY A 29 -17.13 -4.68 3.65
CA GLY A 29 -15.73 -4.68 4.00
C GLY A 29 -15.32 -5.96 4.69
N VAL A 30 -14.40 -6.70 4.09
CA VAL A 30 -13.80 -7.91 4.65
C VAL A 30 -12.49 -7.55 5.34
N ASP A 31 -12.39 -7.82 6.64
CA ASP A 31 -11.19 -7.63 7.45
C ASP A 31 -11.30 -8.51 8.70
N ASN A 32 -10.19 -9.07 9.17
CA ASN A 32 -10.11 -9.88 10.39
C ASN A 32 -9.06 -9.34 11.39
N ASN A 33 -8.59 -8.11 11.19
CA ASN A 33 -7.57 -7.46 12.02
C ASN A 33 -6.27 -8.28 12.20
N MET A 34 -5.94 -9.13 11.23
CA MET A 34 -4.73 -9.97 11.25
C MET A 34 -3.44 -9.14 11.32
N ARG A 35 -3.52 -7.86 10.97
CA ARG A 35 -2.44 -6.89 11.14
C ARG A 35 -1.99 -6.78 12.61
N ARG A 36 -2.89 -6.92 13.58
CA ARG A 36 -2.55 -6.99 15.00
C ARG A 36 -1.73 -8.25 15.34
N GLU A 37 -2.04 -9.39 14.72
CA GLU A 37 -1.26 -10.62 14.89
C GLU A 37 0.15 -10.48 14.33
N PHE A 38 0.30 -9.77 13.21
CA PHE A 38 1.60 -9.55 12.57
C PHE A 38 2.50 -8.56 13.31
N PHE A 39 1.93 -7.51 13.90
CA PHE A 39 2.68 -6.35 14.41
C PHE A 39 2.37 -5.99 15.86
N GLY A 40 1.59 -6.82 16.57
CA GLY A 40 1.16 -6.52 17.92
C GLY A 40 0.15 -5.36 18.00
N PRO A 41 -0.05 -4.80 19.21
CA PRO A 41 -1.06 -3.75 19.44
C PRO A 41 -0.92 -2.52 18.54
N GLN A 42 0.29 -2.17 18.12
CA GLN A 42 0.55 -1.02 17.23
C GLN A 42 0.01 -1.24 15.81
N GLY A 43 -0.15 -2.49 15.39
CA GLY A 43 -0.75 -2.85 14.11
C GLY A 43 -2.28 -2.93 14.13
N ASP A 44 -2.92 -2.84 15.29
CA ASP A 44 -4.38 -2.98 15.43
C ASP A 44 -5.13 -1.94 14.59
N THR A 45 -6.08 -2.40 13.79
CA THR A 45 -6.91 -1.55 12.90
C THR A 45 -8.36 -1.43 13.36
N ARG A 46 -8.72 -1.99 14.54
CA ARG A 46 -10.11 -1.92 15.07
C ARG A 46 -10.56 -0.48 15.34
N TRP A 47 -9.65 0.41 15.76
CA TRP A 47 -9.96 1.82 15.91
C TRP A 47 -10.49 2.44 14.60
N ASN A 48 -9.93 2.03 13.47
CA ASN A 48 -10.35 2.52 12.16
C ASN A 48 -11.66 1.88 11.70
N LEU A 49 -11.88 0.59 12.02
CA LEU A 49 -13.18 -0.06 11.84
C LEU A 49 -14.28 0.66 12.63
N GLU A 50 -14.01 1.00 13.89
CA GLU A 50 -14.99 1.73 14.72
C GLU A 50 -15.27 3.12 14.16
N ARG A 51 -14.25 3.84 13.71
CA ARG A 51 -14.41 5.11 13.00
C ARG A 51 -15.31 4.95 11.77
N LEU A 52 -15.09 3.90 10.96
CA LEU A 52 -15.93 3.64 9.80
C LEU A 52 -17.39 3.36 10.18
N ARG A 53 -17.64 2.55 11.21
CA ARG A 53 -19.00 2.28 11.71
C ARG A 53 -19.74 3.54 12.12
N GLN A 54 -19.02 4.52 12.69
CA GLN A 54 -19.59 5.80 13.12
C GLN A 54 -19.81 6.79 11.98
N THR A 55 -18.98 6.71 10.91
CA THR A 55 -18.97 7.75 9.86
C THR A 55 -19.63 7.32 8.55
N THR A 56 -20.01 6.05 8.40
CA THR A 56 -20.64 5.51 7.19
C THR A 56 -22.09 5.10 7.43
N LYS A 57 -22.87 5.02 6.36
CA LYS A 57 -24.32 4.73 6.41
C LYS A 57 -24.68 3.40 5.76
N LYS A 58 -23.94 2.98 4.74
CA LYS A 58 -24.21 1.80 3.91
C LYS A 58 -23.05 0.81 3.92
N PHE A 59 -22.22 0.85 4.96
CA PHE A 59 -21.09 -0.03 5.17
C PHE A 59 -21.48 -1.21 6.05
N THR A 60 -21.23 -2.43 5.55
CA THR A 60 -21.38 -3.69 6.28
C THR A 60 -20.00 -4.31 6.48
N HIS A 61 -19.58 -4.51 7.72
CA HIS A 61 -18.35 -5.23 8.04
C HIS A 61 -18.59 -6.73 8.07
N CYS A 62 -17.73 -7.48 7.39
CA CYS A 62 -17.70 -8.94 7.37
C CYS A 62 -16.38 -9.41 8.03
N GLU A 63 -16.46 -9.97 9.21
CA GLU A 63 -15.32 -10.60 9.90
C GLU A 63 -15.00 -11.91 9.17
N LEU A 64 -14.04 -11.87 8.23
CA LEU A 64 -13.75 -12.99 7.35
C LEU A 64 -12.27 -12.99 6.97
N ASP A 65 -11.67 -14.19 6.96
CA ASP A 65 -10.33 -14.42 6.43
C ASP A 65 -10.39 -14.76 4.94
N ILE A 66 -9.63 -14.06 4.11
CA ILE A 66 -9.59 -14.31 2.64
C ILE A 66 -9.01 -15.68 2.28
N ARG A 67 -8.38 -16.38 3.23
CA ARG A 67 -7.95 -17.77 3.06
C ARG A 67 -9.11 -18.77 3.15
N ASP A 68 -10.22 -18.38 3.79
CA ASP A 68 -11.42 -19.22 3.91
C ASP A 68 -12.24 -19.16 2.62
N ARG A 69 -11.86 -20.04 1.66
CA ARG A 69 -12.50 -20.13 0.35
C ARG A 69 -14.01 -20.31 0.44
N GLN A 70 -14.48 -21.16 1.36
CA GLN A 70 -15.92 -21.47 1.42
C GLN A 70 -16.72 -20.26 1.88
N LYS A 71 -16.29 -19.57 2.92
CA LYS A 71 -16.98 -18.35 3.40
C LYS A 71 -16.95 -17.24 2.36
N LEU A 72 -15.84 -17.09 1.60
CA LEU A 72 -15.80 -16.15 0.47
C LEU A 72 -16.85 -16.49 -0.59
N LEU A 73 -16.90 -17.76 -1.03
CA LEU A 73 -17.89 -18.20 -2.01
C LEU A 73 -19.33 -17.98 -1.52
N ASP A 74 -19.59 -18.22 -0.24
CA ASP A 74 -20.93 -17.99 0.33
C ASP A 74 -21.27 -16.51 0.38
N LEU A 75 -20.32 -15.62 0.70
CA LEU A 75 -20.51 -14.18 0.62
C LEU A 75 -20.83 -13.74 -0.83
N PHE A 76 -20.07 -14.22 -1.83
CA PHE A 76 -20.29 -13.86 -3.23
C PHE A 76 -21.61 -14.43 -3.79
N LYS A 77 -22.07 -15.59 -3.33
CA LYS A 77 -23.40 -16.13 -3.69
C LYS A 77 -24.54 -15.26 -3.19
N GLN A 78 -24.41 -14.74 -1.97
CA GLN A 78 -25.43 -13.93 -1.33
C GLN A 78 -25.53 -12.53 -1.95
N GLU A 79 -24.38 -11.90 -2.23
CA GLU A 79 -24.35 -10.46 -2.50
C GLU A 79 -24.08 -10.09 -3.95
N ARG A 80 -23.31 -10.82 -4.70
CA ARG A 80 -22.84 -10.48 -6.05
C ARG A 80 -22.37 -9.03 -6.15
N PHE A 81 -21.12 -8.83 -6.51
CA PHE A 81 -20.48 -7.51 -6.47
C PHE A 81 -20.29 -6.93 -7.88
N ASP A 82 -20.35 -5.60 -7.98
CA ASP A 82 -20.03 -4.85 -9.20
C ASP A 82 -18.56 -4.42 -9.24
N LEU A 83 -17.95 -4.28 -8.06
CA LEU A 83 -16.56 -3.85 -7.89
C LEU A 83 -15.94 -4.57 -6.70
N ILE A 84 -14.73 -5.11 -6.91
CA ILE A 84 -13.90 -5.67 -5.85
C ILE A 84 -12.62 -4.86 -5.75
N ILE A 85 -12.29 -4.37 -4.54
CA ILE A 85 -11.03 -3.69 -4.24
C ILE A 85 -10.27 -4.57 -3.23
N HIS A 86 -9.24 -5.24 -3.71
CA HIS A 86 -8.48 -6.18 -2.90
C HIS A 86 -7.20 -5.53 -2.34
N CYS A 87 -7.25 -5.14 -1.06
CA CYS A 87 -6.14 -4.54 -0.31
C CYS A 87 -5.65 -5.40 0.87
N ALA A 88 -6.33 -6.49 1.22
CA ALA A 88 -5.90 -7.39 2.28
C ALA A 88 -4.56 -8.04 1.92
N ALA A 89 -3.59 -7.99 2.83
CA ALA A 89 -2.26 -8.57 2.64
C ALA A 89 -1.52 -8.75 3.97
N GLN A 90 -0.55 -9.65 4.01
CA GLN A 90 0.58 -9.58 4.92
C GLN A 90 1.63 -8.65 4.26
N PRO A 91 1.95 -7.46 4.80
CA PRO A 91 2.70 -6.45 4.04
C PRO A 91 4.19 -6.32 4.42
N SER A 92 4.73 -7.14 5.33
CA SER A 92 6.07 -6.96 5.88
C SER A 92 7.07 -8.01 5.39
N HIS A 93 8.21 -7.54 4.88
CA HIS A 93 9.34 -8.39 4.53
C HIS A 93 9.90 -9.17 5.72
N ASP A 94 10.07 -8.46 6.85
CA ASP A 94 10.67 -9.05 8.04
C ASP A 94 9.73 -10.10 8.64
N LYS A 95 8.43 -9.84 8.67
CA LYS A 95 7.46 -10.81 9.17
C LYS A 95 7.30 -12.01 8.24
N ALA A 96 7.33 -11.81 6.92
CA ALA A 96 7.18 -12.89 5.95
C ALA A 96 8.20 -14.02 6.11
N LYS A 97 9.46 -13.70 6.42
CA LYS A 97 10.49 -14.72 6.66
C LYS A 97 10.23 -15.59 7.90
N GLU A 98 9.50 -15.06 8.89
CA GLU A 98 9.15 -15.77 10.11
C GLU A 98 7.92 -16.68 9.92
N ILE A 99 7.01 -16.27 9.02
CA ILE A 99 5.73 -16.94 8.77
C ILE A 99 5.51 -17.19 7.27
N PRO A 100 6.43 -17.88 6.56
CA PRO A 100 6.40 -17.96 5.09
C PRO A 100 5.14 -18.63 4.52
N PHE A 101 4.60 -19.62 5.18
CA PHE A 101 3.33 -20.26 4.78
C PHE A 101 2.16 -19.30 4.90
N THR A 102 2.01 -18.65 6.05
CA THR A 102 0.94 -17.68 6.27
C THR A 102 1.05 -16.49 5.32
N ASP A 103 2.28 -16.01 5.05
CA ASP A 103 2.52 -14.96 4.06
C ASP A 103 2.01 -15.36 2.67
N PHE A 104 2.38 -16.56 2.21
CA PHE A 104 1.94 -17.06 0.89
C PHE A 104 0.44 -17.31 0.83
N GLU A 105 -0.13 -17.91 1.88
CA GLU A 105 -1.58 -18.16 1.98
C GLU A 105 -2.39 -16.87 1.93
N VAL A 106 -1.99 -15.85 2.67
CA VAL A 106 -2.68 -14.54 2.67
C VAL A 106 -2.49 -13.84 1.33
N ASN A 107 -1.25 -13.70 0.85
CA ASN A 107 -0.94 -12.85 -0.29
C ASN A 107 -1.27 -13.52 -1.63
N ALA A 108 -0.94 -14.80 -1.82
CA ALA A 108 -1.15 -15.50 -3.07
C ALA A 108 -2.47 -16.29 -3.08
N THR A 109 -2.66 -17.22 -2.15
CA THR A 109 -3.85 -18.06 -2.12
C THR A 109 -5.12 -17.25 -1.87
N GLY A 110 -5.09 -16.30 -0.93
CA GLY A 110 -6.22 -15.39 -0.65
C GLY A 110 -6.62 -14.55 -1.87
N THR A 111 -5.62 -14.06 -2.65
CA THR A 111 -5.88 -13.36 -3.91
C THR A 111 -6.55 -14.27 -4.94
N VAL A 112 -6.06 -15.51 -5.12
CA VAL A 112 -6.69 -16.47 -6.05
C VAL A 112 -8.10 -16.84 -5.60
N ASN A 113 -8.37 -17.00 -4.31
CA ASN A 113 -9.70 -17.25 -3.80
C ASN A 113 -10.69 -16.14 -4.20
N LEU A 114 -10.26 -14.87 -4.09
CA LEU A 114 -11.11 -13.72 -4.49
C LEU A 114 -11.28 -13.62 -6.00
N LEU A 115 -10.21 -13.81 -6.78
CA LEU A 115 -10.27 -13.81 -8.24
C LEU A 115 -11.23 -14.90 -8.75
N GLU A 116 -11.12 -16.10 -8.20
CA GLU A 116 -11.96 -17.23 -8.61
C GLU A 116 -13.42 -17.06 -8.16
N ALA A 117 -13.67 -16.56 -6.94
CA ALA A 117 -15.01 -16.21 -6.50
C ALA A 117 -15.65 -15.12 -7.40
N THR A 118 -14.85 -14.11 -7.80
CA THR A 118 -15.30 -13.08 -8.72
C THR A 118 -15.65 -13.67 -10.08
N ARG A 119 -14.78 -14.49 -10.66
CA ARG A 119 -14.98 -15.14 -11.95
C ARG A 119 -16.28 -15.97 -11.99
N GLN A 120 -16.52 -16.73 -10.92
CA GLN A 120 -17.69 -17.62 -10.86
C GLN A 120 -19.01 -16.91 -10.57
N MET A 121 -19.01 -15.89 -9.69
CA MET A 121 -20.24 -15.31 -9.14
C MET A 121 -20.50 -13.87 -9.56
N SER A 122 -19.48 -13.13 -9.99
CA SER A 122 -19.54 -11.71 -10.40
C SER A 122 -18.66 -11.44 -11.61
N PRO A 123 -18.78 -12.18 -12.74
CA PRO A 123 -17.83 -12.14 -13.86
C PRO A 123 -17.73 -10.77 -14.53
N GLU A 124 -18.77 -9.95 -14.44
CA GLU A 124 -18.80 -8.59 -14.99
C GLU A 124 -18.18 -7.53 -14.06
N ALA A 125 -17.87 -7.91 -12.82
CA ALA A 125 -17.31 -6.98 -11.85
C ALA A 125 -15.92 -6.48 -12.28
N VAL A 126 -15.62 -5.24 -11.92
CA VAL A 126 -14.24 -4.73 -11.96
C VAL A 126 -13.49 -5.24 -10.73
N PHE A 127 -12.29 -5.77 -10.95
CA PHE A 127 -11.42 -6.26 -9.88
C PHE A 127 -10.15 -5.40 -9.83
N ILE A 128 -9.92 -4.74 -8.71
CA ILE A 128 -8.74 -3.94 -8.45
C ILE A 128 -7.84 -4.69 -7.46
N PHE A 129 -6.63 -5.01 -7.87
CA PHE A 129 -5.64 -5.64 -7.03
C PHE A 129 -4.54 -4.66 -6.59
N MET A 130 -4.46 -4.40 -5.29
CA MET A 130 -3.36 -3.63 -4.71
C MET A 130 -2.11 -4.52 -4.60
N SER A 131 -1.28 -4.45 -5.62
CA SER A 131 0.04 -5.08 -5.69
C SER A 131 1.10 -4.17 -5.05
N THR A 132 2.36 -4.44 -5.28
CA THR A 132 3.48 -3.71 -4.66
C THR A 132 4.65 -3.58 -5.64
N ASN A 133 5.48 -2.55 -5.47
CA ASN A 133 6.75 -2.42 -6.17
C ASN A 133 7.76 -3.54 -5.84
N LYS A 134 7.50 -4.33 -4.77
CA LYS A 134 8.38 -5.43 -4.37
C LYS A 134 8.30 -6.66 -5.28
N VAL A 135 7.35 -6.67 -6.22
CA VAL A 135 7.34 -7.65 -7.32
C VAL A 135 8.55 -7.52 -8.25
N TYR A 136 9.21 -6.36 -8.27
CA TYR A 136 10.44 -6.16 -9.03
C TYR A 136 11.70 -6.72 -8.31
N GLY A 137 11.57 -7.16 -7.06
CA GLY A 137 12.72 -7.62 -6.26
C GLY A 137 13.81 -6.54 -6.19
N ASP A 138 15.07 -6.95 -6.39
CA ASP A 138 16.24 -6.06 -6.38
C ASP A 138 16.53 -5.41 -7.74
N ALA A 139 15.80 -5.75 -8.81
CA ALA A 139 16.04 -5.21 -10.15
C ALA A 139 16.11 -3.67 -10.21
N PRO A 140 15.30 -2.91 -9.45
CA PRO A 140 15.45 -1.45 -9.39
C PRO A 140 16.82 -0.96 -8.89
N ASN A 141 17.55 -1.73 -8.10
CA ASN A 141 18.89 -1.36 -7.61
C ASN A 141 19.99 -1.53 -8.68
N GLU A 142 19.69 -2.15 -9.81
CA GLU A 142 20.63 -2.28 -10.94
C GLU A 142 20.64 -1.04 -11.85
N VAL A 143 19.64 -0.17 -11.72
CA VAL A 143 19.62 1.11 -12.44
C VAL A 143 20.74 1.98 -11.90
N PRO A 144 21.60 2.55 -12.78
CA PRO A 144 22.74 3.37 -12.36
C PRO A 144 22.32 4.58 -11.51
N LEU A 145 22.94 4.70 -10.34
CA LEU A 145 22.65 5.76 -9.37
C LEU A 145 23.85 6.68 -9.18
N LYS A 146 23.58 7.92 -8.73
CA LYS A 146 24.56 8.89 -8.22
C LYS A 146 24.20 9.30 -6.80
N GLU A 147 25.22 9.41 -5.95
CA GLU A 147 25.06 9.93 -4.60
C GLU A 147 25.06 11.46 -4.61
N LEU A 148 24.01 12.08 -4.11
CA LEU A 148 23.87 13.51 -3.89
C LEU A 148 24.03 13.85 -2.39
N PRO A 149 24.10 15.13 -2.00
CA PRO A 149 24.29 15.50 -0.58
C PRO A 149 23.23 14.90 0.35
N THR A 150 21.95 14.88 -0.05
CA THR A 150 20.81 14.44 0.77
C THR A 150 20.14 13.17 0.29
N ARG A 151 20.42 12.70 -0.93
CA ARG A 151 19.70 11.56 -1.54
C ARG A 151 20.56 10.79 -2.54
N TRP A 152 20.19 9.54 -2.81
CA TRP A 152 20.51 8.85 -4.03
C TRP A 152 19.54 9.27 -5.13
N ASP A 153 20.02 9.35 -6.38
CA ASP A 153 19.17 9.62 -7.54
C ASP A 153 19.67 8.86 -8.77
N TYR A 154 18.82 8.72 -9.77
CA TYR A 154 19.19 8.11 -11.04
C TYR A 154 20.26 8.96 -11.75
N SER A 155 21.24 8.29 -12.33
CA SER A 155 22.36 8.99 -12.98
C SER A 155 22.10 9.31 -14.44
N ARG A 156 21.20 8.55 -15.10
CA ARG A 156 20.89 8.69 -16.52
C ARG A 156 19.59 9.48 -16.73
N PRO A 157 19.54 10.37 -17.74
CA PRO A 157 18.32 11.15 -18.05
C PRO A 157 17.09 10.28 -18.38
N GLU A 158 17.27 9.15 -19.05
CA GLU A 158 16.19 8.23 -19.42
C GLU A 158 15.50 7.57 -18.24
N ASP A 159 16.19 7.47 -17.11
CA ASP A 159 15.65 6.91 -15.86
C ASP A 159 15.01 7.98 -14.96
N PHE A 160 15.03 9.26 -15.37
CA PHE A 160 14.60 10.38 -14.55
C PHE A 160 13.21 10.20 -13.92
N ASN A 161 12.26 9.67 -14.67
CA ASN A 161 10.89 9.47 -14.20
C ASN A 161 10.76 8.26 -13.23
N GLY A 162 11.77 7.41 -13.16
CA GLY A 162 11.78 6.26 -12.26
C GLY A 162 11.59 4.92 -12.94
N ILE A 163 11.14 3.94 -12.16
CA ILE A 163 10.98 2.55 -12.58
C ILE A 163 9.67 2.37 -13.32
N ARG A 164 9.73 1.78 -14.50
CA ARG A 164 8.58 1.49 -15.37
C ARG A 164 8.02 0.09 -15.10
N GLU A 165 6.80 -0.19 -15.62
CA GLU A 165 6.13 -1.49 -15.47
C GLU A 165 6.80 -2.63 -16.24
N ASP A 166 7.65 -2.32 -17.22
CA ASP A 166 8.49 -3.27 -17.96
C ASP A 166 9.79 -3.66 -17.23
N CYS A 167 10.07 -3.09 -16.06
CA CYS A 167 11.12 -3.58 -15.18
C CYS A 167 10.87 -5.05 -14.85
N ARG A 168 11.91 -5.87 -15.01
CA ARG A 168 11.77 -7.33 -14.85
C ARG A 168 11.32 -7.73 -13.46
N ILE A 169 10.57 -8.83 -13.41
CA ILE A 169 10.09 -9.47 -12.18
C ILE A 169 10.69 -10.86 -11.97
N ASP A 170 11.50 -11.33 -12.88
CA ASP A 170 12.23 -12.59 -12.79
C ASP A 170 13.74 -12.34 -12.63
N ARG A 171 14.52 -13.38 -12.28
CA ARG A 171 15.98 -13.31 -12.12
C ARG A 171 16.44 -12.17 -11.23
N THR A 172 15.70 -11.92 -10.17
CA THR A 172 15.97 -10.90 -9.17
C THR A 172 15.66 -11.47 -7.79
N MET A 173 16.35 -11.00 -6.76
CA MET A 173 16.10 -11.48 -5.41
C MET A 173 14.86 -10.79 -4.83
N HIS A 174 13.82 -11.57 -4.61
CA HIS A 174 12.64 -11.15 -3.86
C HIS A 174 12.83 -11.52 -2.38
N SER A 175 12.22 -10.80 -1.47
CA SER A 175 11.93 -11.36 -0.15
C SER A 175 10.80 -12.40 -0.27
N VAL A 176 10.53 -13.16 0.79
CA VAL A 176 9.37 -14.08 0.82
C VAL A 176 8.07 -13.29 0.51
N PHE A 177 7.90 -12.13 1.13
CA PHE A 177 6.80 -11.20 0.84
C PHE A 177 6.74 -10.79 -0.65
N GLY A 178 7.88 -10.38 -1.23
CA GLY A 178 7.93 -10.02 -2.64
C GLY A 178 7.54 -11.17 -3.55
N ALA A 179 8.01 -12.39 -3.25
CA ALA A 179 7.69 -13.59 -4.01
C ALA A 179 6.20 -13.96 -3.95
N SER A 180 5.57 -13.93 -2.77
CA SER A 180 4.14 -14.21 -2.62
C SER A 180 3.27 -13.16 -3.34
N LYS A 181 3.67 -11.88 -3.28
CA LYS A 181 2.98 -10.81 -4.01
C LYS A 181 3.21 -10.91 -5.52
N THR A 182 4.38 -11.37 -5.99
CA THR A 182 4.64 -11.62 -7.42
C THR A 182 3.75 -12.74 -7.95
N ALA A 183 3.59 -13.84 -7.20
CA ALA A 183 2.66 -14.90 -7.56
C ALA A 183 1.23 -14.38 -7.72
N ALA A 184 0.75 -13.57 -6.76
CA ALA A 184 -0.55 -12.94 -6.83
C ALA A 184 -0.69 -11.95 -8.00
N ASP A 185 0.34 -11.15 -8.27
CA ASP A 185 0.39 -10.15 -9.36
C ASP A 185 0.26 -10.84 -10.73
N VAL A 186 1.04 -11.90 -10.97
CA VAL A 186 0.99 -12.66 -12.20
C VAL A 186 -0.36 -13.37 -12.36
N MET A 187 -0.88 -13.99 -11.29
CA MET A 187 -2.22 -14.59 -11.32
C MET A 187 -3.31 -13.56 -11.65
N ALA A 188 -3.27 -12.39 -11.05
CA ALA A 188 -4.23 -11.32 -11.35
C ALA A 188 -4.16 -10.87 -12.82
N GLN A 189 -2.96 -10.79 -13.40
CA GLN A 189 -2.78 -10.52 -14.84
C GLN A 189 -3.43 -11.60 -15.69
N GLU A 190 -3.21 -12.90 -15.36
CA GLU A 190 -3.78 -14.02 -16.11
C GLU A 190 -5.31 -14.05 -16.03
N TYR A 191 -5.90 -13.74 -14.88
CA TYR A 191 -7.36 -13.61 -14.79
C TYR A 191 -7.92 -12.51 -15.70
N GLY A 192 -7.18 -11.41 -15.87
CA GLY A 192 -7.53 -10.38 -16.84
C GLY A 192 -7.33 -10.80 -18.28
N ARG A 193 -6.17 -11.39 -18.61
CA ARG A 193 -5.78 -11.71 -20.00
C ARG A 193 -6.41 -13.01 -20.50
N TYR A 194 -6.38 -14.06 -19.69
CA TYR A 194 -6.84 -15.39 -20.08
C TYR A 194 -8.35 -15.54 -19.99
N PHE A 195 -8.96 -15.02 -18.89
CA PHE A 195 -10.40 -15.10 -18.69
C PHE A 195 -11.17 -13.85 -19.13
N GLY A 196 -10.49 -12.79 -19.57
CA GLY A 196 -11.12 -11.54 -20.00
C GLY A 196 -11.78 -10.73 -18.88
N MET A 197 -11.49 -11.03 -17.62
CA MET A 197 -12.03 -10.28 -16.48
C MET A 197 -11.47 -8.86 -16.44
N LYS A 198 -12.25 -7.90 -15.96
CA LYS A 198 -11.86 -6.49 -15.82
C LYS A 198 -10.91 -6.27 -14.63
N VAL A 199 -9.74 -6.91 -14.65
CA VAL A 199 -8.75 -6.87 -13.57
C VAL A 199 -7.71 -5.79 -13.83
N GLY A 200 -7.50 -4.89 -12.87
CA GLY A 200 -6.41 -3.91 -12.83
C GLY A 200 -5.44 -4.20 -11.70
N ILE A 201 -4.14 -4.19 -12.02
CA ILE A 201 -3.06 -4.50 -11.08
C ILE A 201 -2.29 -3.20 -10.78
N PHE A 202 -2.26 -2.77 -9.51
CA PHE A 202 -1.60 -1.54 -9.09
C PHE A 202 -0.40 -1.85 -8.20
N ARG A 203 0.81 -1.67 -8.74
CA ARG A 203 2.07 -1.88 -8.02
C ARG A 203 2.40 -0.65 -7.19
N GLY A 204 1.98 -0.67 -5.94
CA GLY A 204 2.13 0.44 -5.01
C GLY A 204 3.58 0.73 -4.63
N GLY A 205 3.94 2.02 -4.61
CA GLY A 205 5.13 2.56 -3.95
C GLY A 205 4.91 2.71 -2.44
N CYS A 206 5.31 3.84 -1.86
CA CYS A 206 5.04 4.13 -0.44
C CYS A 206 3.68 4.78 -0.27
N LEU A 207 2.68 3.97 0.04
CA LEU A 207 1.32 4.42 0.32
C LEU A 207 1.25 5.00 1.73
N THR A 208 0.69 6.19 1.89
CA THR A 208 0.66 6.90 3.16
C THR A 208 -0.63 7.72 3.36
N GLY A 209 -0.87 8.16 4.56
CA GLY A 209 -2.04 8.96 4.94
C GLY A 209 -2.30 8.91 6.44
N GLU A 210 -3.22 9.73 6.90
CA GLU A 210 -3.56 9.90 8.33
C GLU A 210 -4.16 8.65 8.97
N ASN A 211 -4.80 7.78 8.20
CA ASN A 211 -5.41 6.53 8.72
C ASN A 211 -4.46 5.33 8.72
N HIS A 212 -3.15 5.55 8.60
CA HIS A 212 -2.18 4.48 8.56
C HIS A 212 -1.71 4.07 9.97
N SER A 213 -2.00 2.85 10.40
CA SER A 213 -1.36 2.24 11.56
C SER A 213 0.10 1.88 11.24
N GLY A 214 0.95 2.91 11.08
CA GLY A 214 2.36 2.75 10.74
C GLY A 214 3.13 2.11 11.90
N VAL A 215 3.99 1.14 11.57
CA VAL A 215 4.87 0.44 12.52
C VAL A 215 6.30 0.40 11.96
N GLN A 216 7.29 0.15 12.81
CA GLN A 216 8.71 0.13 12.38
C GLN A 216 8.97 -0.81 11.19
N LEU A 217 8.23 -1.93 11.12
CA LEU A 217 8.40 -2.92 10.06
C LEU A 217 7.57 -2.64 8.80
N HIS A 218 6.64 -1.66 8.84
CA HIS A 218 5.79 -1.33 7.68
C HIS A 218 5.21 0.09 7.77
N GLY A 219 5.37 0.88 6.68
CA GLY A 219 4.87 2.24 6.58
C GLY A 219 5.85 3.27 7.16
N PHE A 220 7.06 3.33 6.58
CA PHE A 220 8.18 4.09 7.14
C PHE A 220 7.84 5.56 7.42
N LEU A 221 7.17 6.27 6.50
CA LEU A 221 6.87 7.70 6.69
C LEU A 221 5.88 7.90 7.85
N SER A 222 4.84 7.07 7.94
CA SER A 222 3.86 7.14 9.03
C SER A 222 4.50 6.81 10.38
N TYR A 223 5.41 5.82 10.40
CA TYR A 223 6.15 5.47 11.61
C TYR A 223 7.15 6.57 12.01
N LEU A 224 7.97 7.07 11.06
CA LEU A 224 8.88 8.18 11.28
C LEU A 224 8.16 9.41 11.84
N PHE A 225 7.01 9.77 11.25
CA PHE A 225 6.21 10.91 11.69
C PHE A 225 5.70 10.72 13.12
N LYS A 226 5.16 9.53 13.43
CA LYS A 226 4.69 9.17 14.77
C LYS A 226 5.78 9.29 15.82
N VAL A 227 6.94 8.69 15.57
CA VAL A 227 8.14 8.74 16.44
C VAL A 227 8.59 10.17 16.65
N ALA A 228 8.63 10.99 15.58
CA ALA A 228 9.00 12.40 15.64
C ALA A 228 8.04 13.23 16.51
N VAL A 229 6.73 13.01 16.38
CA VAL A 229 5.73 13.69 17.23
C VAL A 229 5.87 13.28 18.69
N ALA A 230 6.07 12.00 18.97
CA ALA A 230 6.27 11.47 20.32
C ALA A 230 7.61 11.89 20.95
N GLY A 231 8.56 12.42 20.16
CA GLY A 231 9.90 12.76 20.66
C GLY A 231 10.80 11.53 20.90
N GLU A 232 10.42 10.39 20.32
CA GLU A 232 11.18 9.14 20.37
C GLU A 232 12.31 9.11 19.33
N THR A 233 13.23 8.15 19.46
CA THR A 233 14.37 7.99 18.54
C THR A 233 13.99 7.14 17.32
N TYR A 234 14.21 7.67 16.11
CA TYR A 234 14.04 6.95 14.85
C TYR A 234 15.34 6.29 14.40
N ASN A 235 15.33 4.99 14.10
CA ASN A 235 16.48 4.27 13.58
C ASN A 235 16.54 4.37 12.04
N ILE A 236 17.63 4.95 11.54
CA ILE A 236 17.94 5.04 10.10
C ILE A 236 18.78 3.82 9.71
N PHE A 237 18.27 2.97 8.81
CA PHE A 237 18.93 1.74 8.40
C PHE A 237 19.62 1.89 7.02
N GLY A 238 20.94 1.77 6.99
CA GLY A 238 21.74 1.74 5.77
C GLY A 238 21.72 3.00 4.92
N TYR A 239 22.46 2.97 3.85
CA TYR A 239 22.53 3.98 2.77
C TYR A 239 22.69 5.43 3.26
N LYS A 240 23.22 5.64 4.46
CA LYS A 240 23.41 6.96 5.12
C LYS A 240 22.10 7.76 5.26
N GLY A 241 20.93 7.09 5.23
CA GLY A 241 19.61 7.74 5.22
C GLY A 241 19.23 8.42 3.89
N LYS A 242 20.04 8.21 2.84
CA LYS A 242 19.85 8.82 1.52
C LYS A 242 18.98 7.99 0.57
N GLN A 243 18.47 6.83 1.01
CA GLN A 243 17.56 6.01 0.21
C GLN A 243 16.26 6.75 -0.08
N VAL A 244 15.82 6.67 -1.34
CA VAL A 244 14.69 7.45 -1.87
C VAL A 244 13.45 6.58 -2.07
N ARG A 245 12.30 7.13 -1.70
CA ARG A 245 10.96 6.59 -1.96
C ARG A 245 10.04 7.70 -2.44
N ASP A 246 9.08 7.35 -3.26
CA ASP A 246 7.99 8.23 -3.66
C ASP A 246 6.75 7.98 -2.80
N GLN A 247 6.20 9.05 -2.25
CA GLN A 247 5.07 9.00 -1.32
C GLN A 247 3.77 9.34 -2.03
N ILE A 248 2.75 8.52 -1.87
CA ILE A 248 1.42 8.82 -2.40
C ILE A 248 0.37 8.75 -1.30
N HIS A 249 -0.51 9.75 -1.27
CA HIS A 249 -1.63 9.79 -0.33
C HIS A 249 -2.71 8.77 -0.71
N SER A 250 -3.35 8.17 0.30
CA SER A 250 -4.44 7.19 0.12
C SER A 250 -5.56 7.68 -0.79
N SER A 251 -5.93 8.97 -0.72
CA SER A 251 -6.95 9.55 -1.59
C SER A 251 -6.53 9.61 -3.07
N ASP A 252 -5.25 9.79 -3.38
CA ASP A 252 -4.77 9.79 -4.77
C ASP A 252 -4.68 8.36 -5.32
N VAL A 253 -4.40 7.37 -4.46
CA VAL A 253 -4.52 5.93 -4.80
C VAL A 253 -5.97 5.59 -5.13
N LEU A 254 -6.90 6.00 -4.27
CA LEU A 254 -8.33 5.77 -4.51
C LEU A 254 -8.82 6.46 -5.79
N ALA A 255 -8.36 7.69 -6.06
CA ALA A 255 -8.68 8.38 -7.31
C ALA A 255 -8.24 7.58 -8.55
N ALA A 256 -7.08 6.89 -8.49
CA ALA A 256 -6.64 6.00 -9.56
C ALA A 256 -7.56 4.79 -9.72
N PHE A 257 -8.04 4.20 -8.63
CA PHE A 257 -9.00 3.10 -8.67
C PHE A 257 -10.34 3.53 -9.29
N VAL A 258 -10.80 4.73 -8.96
CA VAL A 258 -12.04 5.30 -9.53
C VAL A 258 -11.91 5.50 -11.04
N GLU A 259 -10.79 6.05 -11.51
CA GLU A 259 -10.56 6.22 -12.96
C GLU A 259 -10.49 4.86 -13.68
N PHE A 260 -9.79 3.88 -13.11
CA PHE A 260 -9.76 2.52 -13.68
C PHE A 260 -11.15 1.89 -13.71
N THR A 261 -11.95 2.03 -12.64
CA THR A 261 -13.31 1.47 -12.56
C THR A 261 -14.22 2.01 -13.67
N ARG A 262 -14.04 3.27 -14.08
CA ARG A 262 -14.83 3.90 -15.16
C ARG A 262 -14.47 3.36 -16.54
N ASN A 263 -13.21 3.02 -16.77
CA ASN A 263 -12.72 2.52 -18.05
C ASN A 263 -11.68 1.41 -17.84
N PRO A 264 -12.10 0.21 -17.43
CA PRO A 264 -11.19 -0.87 -17.09
C PRO A 264 -10.44 -1.40 -18.31
N ARG A 265 -9.16 -1.72 -18.12
CA ARG A 265 -8.27 -2.35 -19.10
C ARG A 265 -7.86 -3.72 -18.58
N PRO A 266 -8.45 -4.82 -19.09
CA PRO A 266 -8.26 -6.16 -18.55
C PRO A 266 -6.80 -6.62 -18.49
N GLY A 267 -6.33 -6.99 -17.30
CA GLY A 267 -4.99 -7.52 -17.07
C GLY A 267 -3.85 -6.49 -17.17
N ASP A 268 -4.19 -5.20 -17.21
CA ASP A 268 -3.19 -4.14 -17.25
C ASP A 268 -2.56 -3.89 -15.87
N VAL A 269 -1.24 -3.65 -15.92
CA VAL A 269 -0.41 -3.37 -14.74
C VAL A 269 -0.01 -1.91 -14.74
N TYR A 270 -0.08 -1.27 -13.58
CA TYR A 270 0.31 0.11 -13.37
C TYR A 270 1.18 0.28 -12.13
N ASN A 271 2.27 1.02 -12.25
CA ASN A 271 2.93 1.58 -11.09
C ASN A 271 2.05 2.68 -10.47
N LEU A 272 1.96 2.71 -9.16
CA LEU A 272 1.17 3.68 -8.42
C LEU A 272 1.93 4.20 -7.20
N GLY A 273 2.48 5.38 -7.30
CA GLY A 273 3.28 6.05 -6.27
C GLY A 273 3.19 7.56 -6.39
N GLY A 274 4.03 8.26 -5.66
CA GLY A 274 4.10 9.71 -5.69
C GLY A 274 4.90 10.28 -6.86
N GLY A 275 5.55 9.40 -7.64
CA GLY A 275 6.38 9.81 -8.76
C GLY A 275 7.55 10.71 -8.35
N ARG A 276 8.13 11.36 -9.34
CA ARG A 276 9.29 12.26 -9.13
C ARG A 276 8.98 13.40 -8.15
N GLU A 277 7.81 14.00 -8.25
CA GLU A 277 7.43 15.20 -7.49
C GLU A 277 7.34 14.92 -5.98
N ASN A 278 6.82 13.75 -5.59
CA ASN A 278 6.68 13.34 -4.19
C ASN A 278 7.77 12.36 -3.74
N SER A 279 8.91 12.32 -4.45
CA SER A 279 10.04 11.48 -4.05
C SER A 279 10.94 12.21 -3.04
N ALA A 280 11.29 11.53 -1.96
CA ALA A 280 12.20 12.06 -0.95
C ALA A 280 13.04 10.95 -0.32
N SER A 281 14.24 11.30 0.13
CA SER A 281 15.06 10.44 0.98
C SER A 281 14.57 10.46 2.43
N ILE A 282 15.10 9.54 3.25
CA ILE A 282 14.83 9.56 4.70
C ILE A 282 15.29 10.91 5.31
N LEU A 283 16.49 11.40 4.92
CA LEU A 283 17.01 12.68 5.41
C LEU A 283 16.10 13.85 5.01
N GLU A 284 15.64 13.88 3.77
CA GLU A 284 14.72 14.92 3.27
C GLU A 284 13.35 14.84 3.97
N CYS A 285 12.84 13.64 4.24
CA CYS A 285 11.62 13.47 5.04
C CYS A 285 11.80 14.00 6.46
N ILE A 286 12.94 13.71 7.11
CA ILE A 286 13.26 14.23 8.45
C ILE A 286 13.28 15.75 8.44
N GLN A 287 13.98 16.38 7.49
CA GLN A 287 14.04 17.83 7.36
C GLN A 287 12.66 18.48 7.22
N LYS A 288 11.79 17.90 6.40
CA LYS A 288 10.41 18.38 6.23
C LYS A 288 9.58 18.22 7.51
N ILE A 289 9.72 17.12 8.21
CA ILE A 289 9.05 16.87 9.49
C ILE A 289 9.55 17.84 10.57
N GLU A 290 10.85 18.08 10.66
CA GLU A 290 11.44 19.06 11.59
C GLU A 290 10.90 20.48 11.32
N ALA A 291 10.82 20.88 10.04
CA ALA A 291 10.28 22.16 9.65
C ALA A 291 8.80 22.30 10.04
N LEU A 292 8.00 21.24 9.85
CA LEU A 292 6.58 21.23 10.20
C LEU A 292 6.34 21.25 11.72
N LEU A 293 7.14 20.48 12.48
CA LEU A 293 6.97 20.34 13.93
C LEU A 293 7.69 21.43 14.75
N GLY A 294 8.60 22.22 14.14
CA GLY A 294 9.42 23.21 14.82
C GLY A 294 10.42 22.62 15.82
N LYS A 295 10.73 21.32 15.72
CA LYS A 295 11.66 20.61 16.63
C LYS A 295 12.50 19.59 15.88
N LYS A 296 13.68 19.26 16.47
CA LYS A 296 14.57 18.22 15.90
C LYS A 296 14.02 16.82 16.13
N VAL A 297 14.19 15.96 15.12
CA VAL A 297 13.90 14.52 15.21
C VAL A 297 15.12 13.80 15.76
N GLN A 298 14.94 13.04 16.83
CA GLN A 298 16.02 12.22 17.38
C GLN A 298 16.24 11.02 16.46
N THR A 299 17.49 10.79 16.05
CA THR A 299 17.83 9.69 15.15
C THR A 299 19.05 8.91 15.61
N THR A 300 19.08 7.60 15.31
CA THR A 300 20.26 6.73 15.43
C THR A 300 20.52 6.07 14.09
N TYR A 301 21.78 6.06 13.66
CA TYR A 301 22.16 5.42 12.41
C TYR A 301 22.61 3.98 12.65
N VAL A 302 22.08 3.06 11.85
CA VAL A 302 22.43 1.63 11.81
C VAL A 302 22.99 1.35 10.43
N ASP A 303 24.26 0.96 10.33
CA ASP A 303 24.97 0.81 9.04
C ASP A 303 24.37 -0.31 8.16
N LYS A 304 23.78 -1.33 8.78
CA LYS A 304 23.16 -2.45 8.07
C LYS A 304 21.85 -2.05 7.42
N ALA A 305 21.80 -2.14 6.09
CA ALA A 305 20.56 -1.96 5.33
C ALA A 305 19.56 -3.11 5.60
N ARG A 306 18.26 -2.84 5.46
CA ARG A 306 17.22 -3.86 5.57
C ARG A 306 17.20 -4.74 4.32
N ALA A 307 16.97 -6.03 4.50
CA ALA A 307 16.86 -6.96 3.38
C ALA A 307 15.69 -6.59 2.44
N GLY A 308 15.91 -6.64 1.13
CA GLY A 308 14.91 -6.30 0.12
C GLY A 308 14.60 -4.80 0.02
N ASP A 309 15.45 -3.93 0.58
CA ASP A 309 15.26 -2.49 0.48
C ASP A 309 15.86 -1.93 -0.82
N HIS A 310 15.15 -1.00 -1.45
CA HIS A 310 15.66 -0.28 -2.62
C HIS A 310 16.55 0.90 -2.20
N ILE A 311 17.61 1.17 -2.96
CA ILE A 311 18.42 2.38 -2.74
C ILE A 311 17.66 3.61 -3.24
N CYS A 312 17.13 3.52 -4.45
CA CYS A 312 16.26 4.54 -5.02
C CYS A 312 15.09 3.85 -5.73
N TYR A 313 13.88 4.19 -5.32
CA TYR A 313 12.68 3.75 -6.03
C TYR A 313 11.72 4.92 -6.18
N ILE A 314 11.44 5.23 -7.43
CA ILE A 314 10.44 6.23 -7.85
C ILE A 314 9.56 5.53 -8.89
N SER A 315 8.26 5.59 -8.73
CA SER A 315 7.30 5.04 -9.70
C SER A 315 7.25 5.92 -10.94
N ASP A 316 7.53 5.36 -12.11
CA ASP A 316 7.17 6.03 -13.36
C ASP A 316 5.65 5.91 -13.56
N LEU A 317 4.97 7.04 -13.63
CA LEU A 317 3.52 7.14 -13.74
C LEU A 317 3.06 7.41 -15.18
N THR A 318 3.98 7.39 -16.16
CA THR A 318 3.70 7.76 -17.55
C THR A 318 2.61 6.88 -18.16
N LYS A 319 2.68 5.57 -17.95
CA LYS A 319 1.68 4.63 -18.47
C LYS A 319 0.29 4.92 -17.91
N PHE A 320 0.18 5.07 -16.58
CA PHE A 320 -1.11 5.33 -15.95
C PHE A 320 -1.69 6.67 -16.42
N LYS A 321 -0.89 7.74 -16.40
CA LYS A 321 -1.31 9.08 -16.88
C LYS A 321 -1.72 9.09 -18.37
N SER A 322 -1.08 8.27 -19.21
CA SER A 322 -1.45 8.16 -20.63
C SER A 322 -2.80 7.47 -20.85
N HIS A 323 -3.12 6.47 -20.03
CA HIS A 323 -4.40 5.76 -20.08
C HIS A 323 -5.54 6.50 -19.38
N TYR A 324 -5.22 7.29 -18.34
CA TYR A 324 -6.16 8.02 -17.49
C TYR A 324 -5.72 9.47 -17.30
N PRO A 325 -5.82 10.30 -18.37
CA PRO A 325 -5.26 11.66 -18.38
C PRO A 325 -5.92 12.63 -17.39
N ASN A 326 -7.10 12.31 -16.89
CA ASN A 326 -7.80 13.10 -15.86
C ASN A 326 -7.25 12.86 -14.46
N TRP A 327 -6.51 11.76 -14.26
CA TRP A 327 -5.89 11.46 -12.96
C TRP A 327 -4.61 12.28 -12.77
N LYS A 328 -4.44 12.81 -11.59
CA LYS A 328 -3.22 13.49 -11.15
C LYS A 328 -3.03 13.34 -9.64
N ILE A 329 -1.80 13.43 -9.20
CA ILE A 329 -1.48 13.57 -7.77
C ILE A 329 -1.99 14.93 -7.31
N ARG A 330 -2.76 14.94 -6.22
CA ARG A 330 -3.35 16.14 -5.63
C ARG A 330 -2.73 16.52 -4.29
N CYS A 331 -2.15 15.53 -3.59
CA CYS A 331 -1.48 15.77 -2.32
C CYS A 331 0.04 15.77 -2.51
N SER A 332 0.69 16.91 -2.28
CA SER A 332 2.14 16.99 -2.19
C SER A 332 2.65 16.29 -0.93
N LEU A 333 3.95 16.02 -0.84
CA LEU A 333 4.54 15.42 0.36
C LEU A 333 4.33 16.28 1.61
N GLU A 334 4.40 17.60 1.48
CA GLU A 334 4.12 18.55 2.55
C GLU A 334 2.66 18.42 3.02
N GLN A 335 1.71 18.42 2.10
CA GLN A 335 0.28 18.25 2.41
C GLN A 335 -0.02 16.90 3.06
N ILE A 336 0.70 15.83 2.67
CA ILE A 336 0.61 14.53 3.33
C ILE A 336 1.02 14.65 4.80
N LEU A 337 2.16 15.29 5.09
CA LEU A 337 2.65 15.49 6.46
C LEU A 337 1.71 16.36 7.29
N GLU A 338 1.15 17.44 6.71
CA GLU A 338 0.15 18.29 7.36
C GLU A 338 -1.12 17.50 7.73
N LYS A 339 -1.64 16.68 6.81
CA LYS A 339 -2.80 15.83 7.08
C LYS A 339 -2.52 14.78 8.17
N MET A 340 -1.31 14.22 8.19
CA MET A 340 -0.90 13.29 9.25
C MET A 340 -0.87 13.99 10.61
N LEU A 341 -0.42 15.26 10.68
CA LEU A 341 -0.45 16.06 11.91
C LEU A 341 -1.88 16.31 12.37
N GLN A 342 -2.77 16.72 11.47
CA GLN A 342 -4.20 16.93 11.77
C GLN A 342 -4.89 15.63 12.22
N GLY A 343 -4.51 14.49 11.64
CA GLY A 343 -5.05 13.17 12.00
C GLY A 343 -4.74 12.77 13.44
N GLN A 344 -3.54 13.08 13.93
CA GLN A 344 -3.16 12.80 15.32
C GLN A 344 -3.98 13.61 16.34
N SER A 345 -4.35 14.83 16.00
CA SER A 345 -5.19 15.67 16.87
C SER A 345 -6.64 15.16 16.98
N ARG A 346 -7.07 14.23 16.12
CA ARG A 346 -8.43 13.65 16.09
C ARG A 346 -8.58 12.35 16.85
N GLY A 347 -7.59 11.95 17.66
CA GLY A 347 -7.73 10.82 18.59
C GLY A 347 -7.44 9.46 18.00
N GLN A 348 -6.30 9.26 17.37
CA GLN A 348 -5.68 7.92 17.40
C GLN A 348 -5.41 7.60 18.88
N PRO A 349 -5.80 6.39 19.40
CA PRO A 349 -5.55 6.06 20.79
C PRO A 349 -4.07 6.27 21.10
N GLU A 350 -3.78 6.98 22.19
CA GLU A 350 -2.44 7.04 22.77
C GLU A 350 -1.94 5.59 22.93
N HIS A 351 -0.97 5.24 22.14
CA HIS A 351 -0.35 3.92 22.28
C HIS A 351 0.46 3.94 23.56
N ALA A 352 0.06 3.11 24.51
CA ALA A 352 0.80 2.86 25.72
C ALA A 352 2.30 2.70 25.39
N SER A 353 3.12 3.44 26.10
CA SER A 353 4.58 3.37 26.05
C SER A 353 5.03 1.91 26.11
N VAL A 354 5.82 1.51 25.13
CA VAL A 354 6.44 0.18 25.10
C VAL A 354 7.41 0.11 26.28
N PRO A 355 7.31 -0.89 27.18
CA PRO A 355 8.39 -1.16 28.10
C PRO A 355 9.62 -1.56 27.27
N THR A 356 10.71 -0.84 27.45
CA THR A 356 12.04 -1.20 26.95
C THR A 356 12.44 -2.56 27.52
N PRO A 357 12.98 -3.48 26.71
CA PRO A 357 13.57 -4.73 27.21
C PRO A 357 14.86 -4.49 28.00
#